data_e541e223d8591f41bf83a06cae2ed6de
#
_entry.id   e541e223d8591f41bf83a06cae2ed6de
#
_cell.length_a   1.000
_cell.length_b   1.000
_cell.length_c   1.000
_cell.angle_alpha   90.00
_cell.angle_beta   90.00
_cell.angle_gamma   90.00
#
_symmetry.space_group_name_H-M   'P 1'
#
loop_
_entity.id
_entity.type
_entity.pdbx_description
1 polymer ?
#
loop_
_entity_poly.entity_id
_entity_poly.type
_entity_poly.pdbx_seq_one_letter_code
_entity_poly.pdbx_strand_id
1 'polypeptide(L)'
;MRGIILGLIWLAAGAAQADVYISIDAKGGYVLSNVHRPGRHYERVISEVAALSGPANAQWVTGRPYADEVAAAARTHDVPQALLHALIKAESGYNPKARSPRGALGLMQLMPETAKEMGVKDALDPAANVQGGARYLKRMLKLFDNDITLAVAAYNAGPDAVLSRGRVVPPFAETRRYVPNVLREYRKLQGLADDAPLSAQIGRQQGL
;
A
#
# COMPACT_ATOMS: atom_id res chain seq x y z
N MET A 1 -32.61 -47.39 -14.28
CA MET A 1 -32.17 -46.59 -13.12
C MET A 1 -30.90 -45.88 -13.55
N ARG A 2 -30.96 -44.59 -13.86
CA ARG A 2 -29.81 -43.76 -14.24
C ARG A 2 -29.49 -42.83 -13.06
N GLY A 3 -28.42 -43.12 -12.36
CA GLY A 3 -27.94 -42.29 -11.25
C GLY A 3 -27.29 -41.01 -11.78
N ILE A 4 -27.79 -39.86 -11.36
CA ILE A 4 -27.20 -38.55 -11.62
C ILE A 4 -26.22 -38.29 -10.53
N ILE A 5 -24.92 -38.27 -10.86
CA ILE A 5 -23.83 -37.84 -9.95
C ILE A 5 -23.78 -36.31 -10.02
N LEU A 6 -24.30 -35.64 -8.98
CA LEU A 6 -24.08 -34.22 -8.77
C LEU A 6 -22.62 -34.00 -8.31
N GLY A 7 -21.81 -33.54 -9.23
CA GLY A 7 -20.46 -33.06 -8.91
C GLY A 7 -20.56 -31.72 -8.16
N LEU A 8 -20.16 -31.69 -6.87
CA LEU A 8 -19.96 -30.48 -6.12
C LEU A 8 -18.73 -29.76 -6.72
N ILE A 9 -18.97 -28.66 -7.45
CA ILE A 9 -17.90 -27.75 -7.83
C ILE A 9 -17.56 -26.90 -6.59
N TRP A 10 -16.43 -27.22 -5.97
CA TRP A 10 -15.82 -26.34 -4.98
C TRP A 10 -15.27 -25.10 -5.71
N LEU A 11 -15.99 -23.98 -5.64
CA LEU A 11 -15.43 -22.68 -5.93
C LEU A 11 -14.43 -22.36 -4.80
N ALA A 12 -13.17 -22.63 -5.04
CA ALA A 12 -12.09 -22.07 -4.22
C ALA A 12 -12.15 -20.54 -4.42
N ALA A 13 -12.67 -19.84 -3.42
CA ALA A 13 -12.49 -18.39 -3.32
C ALA A 13 -10.98 -18.16 -3.18
N GLY A 14 -10.31 -17.85 -4.29
CA GLY A 14 -8.93 -17.43 -4.29
C GLY A 14 -8.81 -16.20 -3.40
N ALA A 15 -8.01 -16.28 -2.34
CA ALA A 15 -7.63 -15.11 -1.57
C ALA A 15 -7.05 -14.09 -2.55
N ALA A 16 -7.61 -12.89 -2.59
CA ALA A 16 -7.09 -11.80 -3.40
C ALA A 16 -5.66 -11.53 -2.96
N GLN A 17 -4.72 -11.86 -3.82
CA GLN A 17 -3.28 -11.67 -3.58
C GLN A 17 -2.93 -10.27 -4.05
N ALA A 18 -2.41 -9.45 -3.17
CA ALA A 18 -1.96 -8.09 -3.49
C ALA A 18 -0.50 -8.11 -3.99
N ASP A 19 -0.24 -8.80 -5.10
CA ASP A 19 1.08 -8.78 -5.74
C ASP A 19 1.46 -7.35 -6.13
N VAL A 20 2.74 -7.00 -5.96
CA VAL A 20 3.28 -5.73 -6.42
C VAL A 20 4.08 -5.93 -7.70
N TYR A 21 3.63 -5.28 -8.74
CA TYR A 21 4.23 -5.29 -10.07
C TYR A 21 5.09 -4.05 -10.25
N ILE A 22 6.37 -4.24 -10.54
CA ILE A 22 7.32 -3.16 -10.78
C ILE A 22 7.64 -3.11 -12.27
N SER A 23 7.39 -1.96 -12.90
CA SER A 23 7.74 -1.69 -14.30
C SER A 23 8.52 -0.39 -14.41
N ILE A 24 9.20 -0.19 -15.55
CA ILE A 24 9.89 1.06 -15.88
C ILE A 24 9.03 1.84 -16.87
N ASP A 25 8.84 3.14 -16.63
CA ASP A 25 8.18 4.03 -17.58
C ASP A 25 9.12 4.47 -18.71
N ALA A 26 8.58 5.18 -19.70
CA ALA A 26 9.35 5.66 -20.86
C ALA A 26 10.45 6.67 -20.49
N LYS A 27 10.46 7.18 -19.26
CA LYS A 27 11.46 8.13 -18.74
C LYS A 27 12.48 7.47 -17.81
N GLY A 28 12.45 6.14 -17.68
CA GLY A 28 13.31 5.38 -16.79
C GLY A 28 12.87 5.39 -15.32
N GLY A 29 11.68 5.89 -15.02
CA GLY A 29 11.10 5.91 -13.69
C GLY A 29 10.44 4.58 -13.32
N TYR A 30 10.58 4.15 -12.05
CA TYR A 30 9.89 2.96 -11.57
C TYR A 30 8.41 3.26 -11.29
N VAL A 31 7.52 2.42 -11.84
CA VAL A 31 6.09 2.42 -11.57
C VAL A 31 5.76 1.16 -10.76
N LEU A 32 5.24 1.34 -9.55
CA LEU A 32 4.75 0.27 -8.71
C LEU A 32 3.22 0.21 -8.83
N SER A 33 2.69 -0.99 -9.06
CA SER A 33 1.25 -1.23 -9.16
C SER A 33 0.90 -2.55 -8.48
N ASN A 34 -0.26 -2.66 -7.87
CA ASN A 34 -0.79 -3.92 -7.36
C ASN A 34 -1.75 -4.60 -8.34
N VAL A 35 -1.76 -4.19 -9.60
CA VAL A 35 -2.56 -4.81 -10.66
C VAL A 35 -1.67 -5.24 -11.81
N HIS A 36 -1.81 -6.52 -12.20
CA HIS A 36 -1.23 -7.04 -13.43
C HIS A 36 -1.97 -6.46 -14.64
N ARG A 37 -1.24 -5.82 -15.56
CA ARG A 37 -1.78 -5.36 -16.85
C ARG A 37 -1.24 -6.25 -17.96
N PRO A 38 -2.08 -7.01 -18.68
CA PRO A 38 -1.63 -7.84 -19.80
C PRO A 38 -0.87 -7.02 -20.84
N GLY A 39 0.25 -7.55 -21.31
CA GLY A 39 1.09 -6.89 -22.33
C GLY A 39 2.09 -5.85 -21.78
N ARG A 40 2.10 -5.58 -20.49
CA ARG A 40 3.13 -4.75 -19.86
C ARG A 40 4.30 -5.61 -19.40
N HIS A 41 5.53 -5.18 -19.70
CA HIS A 41 6.73 -5.84 -19.18
C HIS A 41 6.95 -5.39 -17.73
N TYR A 42 7.17 -6.37 -16.83
CA TYR A 42 7.48 -6.11 -15.43
C TYR A 42 8.90 -6.57 -15.13
N GLU A 43 9.70 -5.68 -14.59
CA GLU A 43 11.06 -5.98 -14.13
C GLU A 43 11.03 -6.91 -12.91
N ARG A 44 9.98 -6.82 -12.11
CA ARG A 44 9.78 -7.65 -10.92
C ARG A 44 8.32 -7.74 -10.53
N VAL A 45 7.92 -8.91 -10.04
CA VAL A 45 6.66 -9.14 -9.33
C VAL A 45 7.01 -9.58 -7.91
N ILE A 46 6.47 -8.86 -6.91
CA ILE A 46 6.60 -9.21 -5.50
C ILE A 46 5.27 -9.77 -5.06
N SER A 47 5.22 -11.08 -4.83
CA SER A 47 4.02 -11.72 -4.31
C SER A 47 3.92 -11.47 -2.81
N GLU A 48 2.79 -10.95 -2.35
CA GLU A 48 2.53 -10.73 -0.92
C GLU A 48 2.54 -12.06 -0.15
N VAL A 49 2.13 -13.17 -0.77
CA VAL A 49 2.22 -14.51 -0.16
C VAL A 49 3.66 -14.95 0.03
N ALA A 50 4.54 -14.66 -0.93
CA ALA A 50 5.97 -14.92 -0.76
C ALA A 50 6.59 -14.00 0.30
N ALA A 51 6.12 -12.76 0.40
CA ALA A 51 6.51 -11.82 1.45
C ALA A 51 6.03 -12.25 2.85
N LEU A 52 4.87 -12.87 2.94
CA LEU A 52 4.33 -13.42 4.20
C LEU A 52 4.87 -14.81 4.54
N SER A 53 5.33 -15.58 3.55
CA SER A 53 5.79 -16.97 3.70
C SER A 53 7.30 -17.11 3.85
N GLY A 54 8.07 -16.09 3.54
CA GLY A 54 9.53 -16.09 3.69
C GLY A 54 9.97 -15.66 5.10
N PRO A 55 10.90 -16.40 5.75
CA PRO A 55 11.37 -16.07 7.11
C PRO A 55 12.02 -14.68 7.22
N ALA A 56 12.45 -14.07 6.11
CA ALA A 56 13.07 -12.74 6.10
C ALA A 56 12.07 -11.57 6.06
N ASN A 57 10.88 -11.74 5.47
CA ASN A 57 9.97 -10.62 5.23
C ASN A 57 8.88 -10.48 6.30
N ALA A 58 8.49 -11.57 6.96
CA ALA A 58 7.62 -11.50 8.14
C ALA A 58 8.29 -10.71 9.27
N GLN A 59 9.62 -10.76 9.39
CA GLN A 59 10.39 -10.04 10.40
C GLN A 59 10.32 -8.50 10.28
N TRP A 60 10.16 -7.97 9.06
CA TRP A 60 10.16 -6.51 8.84
C TRP A 60 8.82 -5.86 9.19
N VAL A 61 7.77 -6.64 9.25
CA VAL A 61 6.40 -6.18 9.55
C VAL A 61 5.95 -6.66 10.92
N THR A 62 6.35 -7.87 11.34
CA THR A 62 6.13 -8.40 12.70
C THR A 62 7.01 -7.67 13.72
N GLY A 63 6.44 -7.32 14.87
CA GLY A 63 7.13 -6.57 15.92
C GLY A 63 7.08 -5.05 15.75
N ARG A 64 6.42 -4.52 14.72
CA ARG A 64 6.12 -3.09 14.64
C ARG A 64 4.95 -2.72 15.53
N PRO A 65 4.90 -1.47 16.02
CA PRO A 65 3.72 -1.01 16.73
C PRO A 65 2.46 -1.19 15.89
N TYR A 66 1.37 -1.61 16.53
CA TYR A 66 0.05 -1.80 15.90
C TYR A 66 0.04 -2.84 14.75
N ALA A 67 0.91 -3.87 14.83
CA ALA A 67 1.02 -4.88 13.79
C ALA A 67 -0.31 -5.62 13.55
N ASP A 68 -1.06 -5.94 14.61
CA ASP A 68 -2.32 -6.67 14.53
C ASP A 68 -3.43 -5.81 13.91
N GLU A 69 -3.55 -4.55 14.30
CA GLU A 69 -4.50 -3.58 13.73
C GLU A 69 -4.21 -3.34 12.24
N VAL A 70 -2.92 -3.17 11.90
CA VAL A 70 -2.50 -2.99 10.51
C VAL A 70 -2.74 -4.24 9.68
N ALA A 71 -2.44 -5.43 10.20
CA ALA A 71 -2.71 -6.69 9.51
C ALA A 71 -4.21 -6.91 9.30
N ALA A 72 -5.04 -6.60 10.30
CA ALA A 72 -6.49 -6.68 10.18
C ALA A 72 -7.02 -5.72 9.11
N ALA A 73 -6.58 -4.46 9.12
CA ALA A 73 -7.00 -3.45 8.14
C ALA A 73 -6.52 -3.78 6.72
N ALA A 74 -5.30 -4.28 6.57
CA ALA A 74 -4.73 -4.73 5.29
C ALA A 74 -5.61 -5.80 4.64
N ARG A 75 -5.99 -6.83 5.42
CA ARG A 75 -6.90 -7.89 4.95
C ARG A 75 -8.29 -7.38 4.63
N THR A 76 -8.87 -6.54 5.52
CA THR A 76 -10.24 -6.03 5.35
C THR A 76 -10.40 -5.18 4.10
N HIS A 77 -9.39 -4.37 3.79
CA HIS A 77 -9.46 -3.39 2.70
C HIS A 77 -8.65 -3.78 1.47
N ASP A 78 -8.02 -4.97 1.46
CA ASP A 78 -7.17 -5.43 0.37
C ASP A 78 -6.13 -4.36 -0.02
N VAL A 79 -5.28 -4.01 0.95
CA VAL A 79 -4.15 -3.08 0.79
C VAL A 79 -2.89 -3.71 1.36
N PRO A 80 -1.70 -3.49 0.76
CA PRO A 80 -0.46 -4.07 1.27
C PRO A 80 -0.17 -3.62 2.70
N GLN A 81 0.07 -4.56 3.62
CA GLN A 81 0.40 -4.27 5.01
C GLN A 81 1.64 -3.38 5.14
N ALA A 82 2.65 -3.65 4.32
CA ALA A 82 3.87 -2.85 4.26
C ALA A 82 3.61 -1.39 3.85
N LEU A 83 2.62 -1.15 2.96
CA LEU A 83 2.25 0.20 2.54
C LEU A 83 1.54 0.96 3.68
N LEU A 84 0.67 0.28 4.44
CA LEU A 84 0.04 0.88 5.63
C LEU A 84 1.09 1.27 6.68
N HIS A 85 2.06 0.40 6.97
CA HIS A 85 3.15 0.73 7.89
C HIS A 85 4.00 1.91 7.41
N ALA A 86 4.28 1.98 6.10
CA ALA A 86 5.03 3.09 5.52
C ALA A 86 4.29 4.44 5.68
N LEU A 87 2.97 4.43 5.45
CA LEU A 87 2.10 5.59 5.67
C LEU A 87 2.06 5.98 7.16
N ILE A 88 1.77 5.06 8.07
CA ILE A 88 1.72 5.35 9.51
C ILE A 88 3.03 5.95 10.01
N LYS A 89 4.17 5.44 9.52
CA LYS A 89 5.49 5.99 9.87
C LYS A 89 5.64 7.43 9.37
N ALA A 90 5.20 7.72 8.14
CA ALA A 90 5.32 9.06 7.55
C ALA A 90 4.35 10.06 8.19
N GLU A 91 3.13 9.63 8.54
CA GLU A 91 2.05 10.47 9.06
C GLU A 91 2.24 10.83 10.54
N SER A 92 2.58 9.86 11.37
CA SER A 92 2.59 10.04 12.83
C SER A 92 3.84 9.53 13.53
N GLY A 93 4.73 8.82 12.83
CA GLY A 93 5.80 8.07 13.49
C GLY A 93 5.27 7.04 14.48
N TYR A 94 4.08 6.49 14.25
CA TYR A 94 3.35 5.58 15.15
C TYR A 94 2.81 6.23 16.43
N ASN A 95 2.64 7.56 16.47
CA ASN A 95 1.99 8.23 17.60
C ASN A 95 0.45 8.23 17.41
N PRO A 96 -0.30 7.46 18.23
CA PRO A 96 -1.76 7.38 18.09
C PRO A 96 -2.47 8.67 18.50
N LYS A 97 -1.79 9.54 19.26
CA LYS A 97 -2.32 10.84 19.72
C LYS A 97 -1.84 12.01 18.86
N ALA A 98 -1.22 11.74 17.72
CA ALA A 98 -0.72 12.78 16.82
C ALA A 98 -1.85 13.70 16.36
N ARG A 99 -1.57 15.00 16.38
CA ARG A 99 -2.47 16.06 15.90
C ARG A 99 -1.68 17.04 15.06
N SER A 100 -2.11 17.27 13.83
CA SER A 100 -1.50 18.28 12.99
C SER A 100 -2.08 19.67 13.24
N PRO A 101 -1.39 20.75 12.87
CA PRO A 101 -1.93 22.10 12.93
C PRO A 101 -3.19 22.30 12.08
N ARG A 102 -3.40 21.46 11.06
CA ARG A 102 -4.58 21.47 10.20
C ARG A 102 -5.72 20.60 10.71
N GLY A 103 -5.55 19.96 11.87
CA GLY A 103 -6.59 19.14 12.52
C GLY A 103 -6.60 17.67 12.13
N ALA A 104 -5.60 17.17 11.40
CA ALA A 104 -5.46 15.74 11.14
C ALA A 104 -5.13 14.97 12.42
N LEU A 105 -5.66 13.74 12.58
CA LEU A 105 -5.66 13.00 13.84
C LEU A 105 -5.15 11.57 13.68
N GLY A 106 -4.42 11.10 14.69
CA GLY A 106 -4.09 9.70 14.93
C GLY A 106 -2.99 9.14 14.05
N LEU A 107 -2.90 7.81 14.02
CA LEU A 107 -1.81 7.05 13.36
C LEU A 107 -1.65 7.38 11.88
N MET A 108 -2.75 7.51 11.16
CA MET A 108 -2.79 7.75 9.71
C MET A 108 -3.23 9.17 9.35
N GLN A 109 -3.23 10.10 10.33
CA GLN A 109 -3.51 11.52 10.18
C GLN A 109 -4.77 11.82 9.36
N LEU A 110 -5.89 11.25 9.78
CA LEU A 110 -7.16 11.50 9.11
C LEU A 110 -7.68 12.90 9.43
N MET A 111 -8.01 13.67 8.39
CA MET A 111 -8.77 14.91 8.55
C MET A 111 -10.18 14.58 9.05
N PRO A 112 -10.82 15.47 9.85
CA PRO A 112 -12.14 15.20 10.42
C PRO A 112 -13.20 14.81 9.39
N GLU A 113 -13.24 15.48 8.26
CA GLU A 113 -14.16 15.16 7.16
C GLU A 113 -13.87 13.77 6.60
N THR A 114 -12.59 13.45 6.34
CA THR A 114 -12.19 12.13 5.86
C THR A 114 -12.52 11.04 6.88
N ALA A 115 -12.28 11.28 8.16
CA ALA A 115 -12.64 10.35 9.24
C ALA A 115 -14.15 10.06 9.24
N LYS A 116 -14.98 11.11 9.11
CA LYS A 116 -16.44 10.99 9.02
C LYS A 116 -16.87 10.19 7.79
N GLU A 117 -16.32 10.50 6.59
CA GLU A 117 -16.61 9.78 5.36
C GLU A 117 -16.21 8.29 5.46
N MET A 118 -15.09 8.00 6.12
CA MET A 118 -14.60 6.65 6.35
C MET A 118 -15.29 5.95 7.55
N GLY A 119 -16.27 6.56 8.18
CA GLY A 119 -17.04 5.97 9.27
C GLY A 119 -16.26 5.83 10.58
N VAL A 120 -15.20 6.63 10.78
CA VAL A 120 -14.38 6.65 11.99
C VAL A 120 -15.05 7.57 13.01
N LYS A 121 -15.50 7.02 14.14
CA LYS A 121 -16.14 7.77 15.23
C LYS A 121 -15.13 8.47 16.13
N ASP A 122 -14.04 7.78 16.45
CA ASP A 122 -12.90 8.32 17.21
C ASP A 122 -11.61 8.13 16.40
N ALA A 123 -11.10 9.23 15.87
CA ALA A 123 -9.87 9.22 15.07
C ALA A 123 -8.60 9.11 15.93
N LEU A 124 -8.70 9.10 17.26
CA LEU A 124 -7.58 8.82 18.17
C LEU A 124 -7.57 7.37 18.66
N ASP A 125 -8.64 6.61 18.43
CA ASP A 125 -8.61 5.16 18.60
C ASP A 125 -7.74 4.52 17.52
N PRO A 126 -6.67 3.78 17.88
CA PRO A 126 -5.71 3.24 16.92
C PRO A 126 -6.35 2.33 15.89
N ALA A 127 -7.22 1.40 16.32
CA ALA A 127 -7.83 0.42 15.43
C ALA A 127 -8.78 1.11 14.44
N ALA A 128 -9.65 2.01 14.93
CA ALA A 128 -10.58 2.77 14.09
C ALA A 128 -9.85 3.67 13.10
N ASN A 129 -8.77 4.33 13.52
CA ASN A 129 -7.95 5.19 12.68
C ASN A 129 -7.28 4.40 11.55
N VAL A 130 -6.64 3.26 11.86
CA VAL A 130 -5.99 2.41 10.86
C VAL A 130 -7.00 1.82 9.89
N GLN A 131 -8.17 1.38 10.36
CA GLN A 131 -9.25 0.90 9.48
C GLN A 131 -9.75 2.00 8.54
N GLY A 132 -9.99 3.21 9.05
CA GLY A 132 -10.41 4.35 8.23
C GLY A 132 -9.35 4.78 7.22
N GLY A 133 -8.10 4.87 7.65
CA GLY A 133 -6.97 5.21 6.79
C GLY A 133 -6.74 4.19 5.68
N ALA A 134 -6.83 2.89 6.00
CA ALA A 134 -6.72 1.83 4.99
C ALA A 134 -7.87 1.88 3.97
N ARG A 135 -9.10 2.15 4.41
CA ARG A 135 -10.26 2.35 3.52
C ARG A 135 -10.05 3.56 2.60
N TYR A 136 -9.54 4.67 3.13
CA TYR A 136 -9.24 5.86 2.33
C TYR A 136 -8.13 5.59 1.33
N LEU A 137 -7.05 4.91 1.74
CA LEU A 137 -5.97 4.49 0.83
C LEU A 137 -6.50 3.58 -0.29
N LYS A 138 -7.36 2.60 0.03
CA LYS A 138 -7.97 1.75 -1.00
C LYS A 138 -8.80 2.54 -2.00
N ARG A 139 -9.52 3.58 -1.54
CA ARG A 139 -10.25 4.50 -2.42
C ARG A 139 -9.28 5.24 -3.35
N MET A 140 -8.13 5.71 -2.86
CA MET A 140 -7.10 6.35 -3.69
C MET A 140 -6.49 5.36 -4.69
N LEU A 141 -6.15 4.15 -4.27
CA LEU A 141 -5.66 3.11 -5.17
C LEU A 141 -6.64 2.83 -6.31
N LYS A 142 -7.93 2.68 -6.01
CA LYS A 142 -8.96 2.48 -7.04
C LYS A 142 -9.08 3.67 -7.99
N LEU A 143 -9.02 4.90 -7.48
CA LEU A 143 -9.15 6.13 -8.27
C LEU A 143 -7.98 6.31 -9.25
N PHE A 144 -6.80 5.83 -8.87
CA PHE A 144 -5.58 5.96 -9.65
C PHE A 144 -5.12 4.63 -10.30
N ASP A 145 -6.04 3.72 -10.60
CA ASP A 145 -5.77 2.45 -11.29
C ASP A 145 -4.67 1.62 -10.63
N ASN A 146 -4.62 1.67 -9.29
CA ASN A 146 -3.62 1.03 -8.45
C ASN A 146 -2.18 1.51 -8.71
N ASP A 147 -2.00 2.71 -9.23
CA ASP A 147 -0.72 3.40 -9.21
C ASP A 147 -0.43 3.87 -7.77
N ILE A 148 0.51 3.19 -7.10
CA ILE A 148 0.84 3.45 -5.70
C ILE A 148 1.40 4.86 -5.52
N THR A 149 2.19 5.36 -6.48
CA THR A 149 2.78 6.70 -6.40
C THR A 149 1.70 7.78 -6.40
N LEU A 150 0.74 7.67 -7.33
CA LEU A 150 -0.37 8.61 -7.42
C LEU A 150 -1.35 8.48 -6.25
N ALA A 151 -1.60 7.24 -5.78
CA ALA A 151 -2.45 7.00 -4.62
C ALA A 151 -1.87 7.62 -3.34
N VAL A 152 -0.56 7.48 -3.12
CA VAL A 152 0.16 8.10 -1.99
C VAL A 152 0.18 9.62 -2.11
N ALA A 153 0.37 10.16 -3.33
CA ALA A 153 0.27 11.60 -3.57
C ALA A 153 -1.13 12.15 -3.26
N ALA A 154 -2.17 11.43 -3.68
CA ALA A 154 -3.56 11.78 -3.44
C ALA A 154 -3.96 11.63 -1.96
N TYR A 155 -3.40 10.64 -1.27
CA TYR A 155 -3.59 10.50 0.18
C TYR A 155 -3.16 11.77 0.93
N ASN A 156 -1.97 12.29 0.58
CA ASN A 156 -1.39 13.48 1.23
C ASN A 156 -1.99 14.81 0.75
N ALA A 157 -2.14 14.97 -0.58
CA ALA A 157 -2.51 16.26 -1.19
C ALA A 157 -4.02 16.41 -1.49
N GLY A 158 -4.78 15.33 -1.33
CA GLY A 158 -6.15 15.21 -1.82
C GLY A 158 -6.21 14.76 -3.29
N PRO A 159 -7.24 13.96 -3.66
CA PRO A 159 -7.37 13.41 -5.01
C PRO A 159 -7.53 14.48 -6.10
N ASP A 160 -8.23 15.56 -5.82
CA ASP A 160 -8.45 16.66 -6.78
C ASP A 160 -7.16 17.35 -7.17
N ALA A 161 -6.20 17.46 -6.24
CA ALA A 161 -4.90 18.03 -6.51
C ALA A 161 -4.09 17.22 -7.55
N VAL A 162 -4.26 15.90 -7.57
CA VAL A 162 -3.62 14.99 -8.52
C VAL A 162 -4.39 14.96 -9.85
N LEU A 163 -5.72 14.87 -9.79
CA LEU A 163 -6.59 14.78 -10.98
C LEU A 163 -6.53 16.05 -11.82
N SER A 164 -6.68 17.24 -11.21
CA SER A 164 -6.70 18.52 -11.90
C SER A 164 -5.38 18.86 -12.61
N ARG A 165 -4.30 18.14 -12.26
CA ARG A 165 -2.97 18.32 -12.87
C ARG A 165 -2.60 17.21 -13.85
N GLY A 166 -3.58 16.44 -14.33
CA GLY A 166 -3.34 15.39 -15.31
C GLY A 166 -2.71 14.14 -14.73
N ARG A 167 -3.06 13.79 -13.49
CA ARG A 167 -2.60 12.55 -12.80
C ARG A 167 -1.06 12.53 -12.64
N VAL A 168 -0.53 13.58 -12.07
CA VAL A 168 0.90 13.70 -11.70
C VAL A 168 1.02 14.07 -10.22
N VAL A 169 2.17 13.77 -9.62
CA VAL A 169 2.46 14.20 -8.25
C VAL A 169 2.44 15.74 -8.21
N PRO A 170 1.57 16.35 -7.37
CA PRO A 170 1.47 17.80 -7.30
C PRO A 170 2.79 18.45 -6.88
N PRO A 171 3.12 19.65 -7.39
CA PRO A 171 4.39 20.33 -7.09
C PRO A 171 4.39 21.01 -5.71
N PHE A 172 3.60 20.50 -4.77
CA PHE A 172 3.59 20.99 -3.38
C PHE A 172 4.84 20.51 -2.65
N ALA A 173 5.53 21.41 -1.96
CA ALA A 173 6.78 21.09 -1.26
C ALA A 173 6.62 19.94 -0.24
N GLU A 174 5.48 19.87 0.42
CA GLU A 174 5.12 18.78 1.33
C GLU A 174 4.99 17.44 0.58
N THR A 175 4.15 17.38 -0.46
CA THR A 175 3.87 16.15 -1.22
C THR A 175 5.10 15.63 -1.95
N ARG A 176 5.93 16.53 -2.48
CA ARG A 176 7.21 16.17 -3.14
C ARG A 176 8.22 15.52 -2.18
N ARG A 177 8.15 15.80 -0.89
CA ARG A 177 8.95 15.13 0.15
C ARG A 177 8.26 13.87 0.66
N TYR A 178 6.95 13.92 0.83
CA TYR A 178 6.15 12.85 1.39
C TYR A 178 6.20 11.58 0.52
N VAL A 179 5.88 11.71 -0.78
CA VAL A 179 5.79 10.58 -1.70
C VAL A 179 7.08 9.75 -1.74
N PRO A 180 8.28 10.32 -1.99
CA PRO A 180 9.51 9.52 -1.97
C PRO A 180 9.81 8.89 -0.62
N ASN A 181 9.46 9.54 0.50
CA ASN A 181 9.68 9.00 1.84
C ASN A 181 8.83 7.76 2.10
N VAL A 182 7.53 7.82 1.76
CA VAL A 182 6.62 6.66 1.88
C VAL A 182 7.07 5.52 0.99
N LEU A 183 7.40 5.80 -0.28
CA LEU A 183 7.82 4.76 -1.23
C LEU A 183 9.17 4.13 -0.84
N ARG A 184 10.09 4.88 -0.24
CA ARG A 184 11.35 4.34 0.28
C ARG A 184 11.10 3.39 1.45
N GLU A 185 10.31 3.81 2.44
CA GLU A 185 9.95 2.94 3.57
C GLU A 185 9.18 1.71 3.09
N TYR A 186 8.24 1.88 2.17
CA TYR A 186 7.51 0.76 1.59
C TYR A 186 8.44 -0.25 0.92
N ARG A 187 9.39 0.20 0.07
CA ARG A 187 10.40 -0.68 -0.54
C ARG A 187 11.27 -1.39 0.49
N LYS A 188 11.71 -0.67 1.52
CA LYS A 188 12.48 -1.24 2.63
C LYS A 188 11.71 -2.38 3.32
N LEU A 189 10.42 -2.19 3.57
CA LEU A 189 9.54 -3.19 4.16
C LEU A 189 9.27 -4.40 3.25
N GLN A 190 9.50 -4.23 1.96
CA GLN A 190 9.49 -5.31 0.96
C GLN A 190 10.85 -6.03 0.84
N GLY A 191 11.83 -5.69 1.67
CA GLY A 191 13.20 -6.25 1.57
C GLY A 191 13.97 -5.75 0.36
N LEU A 192 13.56 -4.63 -0.23
CA LEU A 192 14.25 -3.99 -1.36
C LEU A 192 15.26 -2.96 -0.82
N ALA A 193 16.51 -3.02 -1.30
CA ALA A 193 17.53 -2.04 -0.94
C ALA A 193 17.19 -0.64 -1.48
N ASP A 194 17.55 0.39 -0.71
CA ASP A 194 17.18 1.79 -0.99
C ASP A 194 17.73 2.33 -2.33
N ASP A 195 18.89 1.84 -2.81
CA ASP A 195 19.64 2.43 -3.91
C ASP A 195 20.10 1.44 -5.00
N ALA A 196 19.75 0.16 -4.91
CA ALA A 196 20.15 -0.78 -5.94
C ALA A 196 19.21 -0.66 -7.15
N PRO A 197 19.73 -0.38 -8.36
CA PRO A 197 18.94 -0.59 -9.55
C PRO A 197 18.48 -2.05 -9.54
N LEU A 198 17.21 -2.29 -9.83
CA LEU A 198 16.60 -3.64 -9.82
C LEU A 198 17.42 -4.67 -10.61
N SER A 199 18.17 -4.22 -11.62
CA SER A 199 19.13 -5.02 -12.40
C SER A 199 20.27 -5.63 -11.57
N ALA A 200 20.71 -4.98 -10.49
CA ALA A 200 21.84 -5.47 -9.68
C ALA A 200 21.44 -6.61 -8.72
N GLN A 201 20.16 -6.82 -8.45
CA GLN A 201 19.67 -7.88 -7.57
C GLN A 201 19.36 -9.18 -8.31
N ILE A 202 19.08 -9.12 -9.62
CA ILE A 202 18.82 -10.30 -10.45
C ILE A 202 20.09 -11.17 -10.60
N GLY A 203 21.28 -10.57 -10.59
CA GLY A 203 22.55 -11.27 -10.73
C GLY A 203 22.97 -12.12 -9.52
N ARG A 204 22.41 -11.92 -8.33
CA ARG A 204 22.81 -12.67 -7.12
C ARG A 204 22.03 -13.96 -6.88
N GLN A 205 20.92 -14.17 -7.57
CA GLN A 205 20.13 -15.40 -7.42
C GLN A 205 20.42 -16.47 -8.49
N GLN A 206 21.28 -16.18 -9.47
CA GLN A 206 21.69 -17.16 -10.50
C GLN A 206 23.09 -17.77 -10.26
N GLY A 207 23.69 -17.54 -9.12
CA GLY A 207 25.01 -18.03 -8.76
C GLY A 207 24.98 -18.85 -7.46
N LEU A 208 24.26 -19.97 -7.46
CA LEU A 208 24.47 -21.13 -6.57
C LEU A 208 23.99 -22.39 -7.30
#